data_325fee6c828022a16a25f3970d35eb01
#
_entry.id   325fee6c828022a16a25f3970d35eb01
#
_cell.length_a   1.000
_cell.length_b   1.000
_cell.length_c   1.000
_cell.angle_alpha   90.00
_cell.angle_beta   90.00
_cell.angle_gamma   90.00
#
_symmetry.space_group_name_H-M   'P 1'
#
loop_
_entity.id
_entity.type
_entity.pdbx_description
1 polymer ?
#
loop_
_entity_poly.entity_id
_entity_poly.type
_entity_poly.pdbx_seq_one_letter_code
_entity_poly.pdbx_strand_id
1 'polypeptide(L)'
;MMQPFRFHSIYQPRIWGGQHMRTLLGRDLPDRETAYGEAWEISDRPEAMSIVKEGEWEGLPLHRLWAEHREEIFGPGYERFPRFPLLCKILDARENLSVQVHPPERTAEAWRNPPRSRTYTVRRTRAGWISSSAPPI
;
A
#
# COMPACT_ATOMS: atom_id res chain seq x y z
N MET A 1 -20.51 -6.02 -15.23
CA MET A 1 -19.06 -5.65 -15.33
C MET A 1 -18.63 -5.24 -13.94
N MET A 2 -17.63 -5.92 -13.38
CA MET A 2 -17.15 -5.62 -12.03
C MET A 2 -16.51 -4.21 -12.00
N GLN A 3 -16.92 -3.37 -11.04
CA GLN A 3 -16.33 -2.05 -10.86
C GLN A 3 -15.02 -2.16 -10.07
N PRO A 4 -14.05 -1.27 -10.30
CA PRO A 4 -12.82 -1.22 -9.51
C PRO A 4 -13.13 -0.99 -8.04
N PHE A 5 -12.44 -1.72 -7.15
CA PHE A 5 -12.55 -1.50 -5.72
C PHE A 5 -11.87 -0.20 -5.30
N ARG A 6 -12.53 0.51 -4.39
CA ARG A 6 -11.94 1.64 -3.66
C ARG A 6 -11.94 1.30 -2.18
N PHE A 7 -10.84 1.60 -1.51
CA PHE A 7 -10.68 1.35 -0.09
C PHE A 7 -10.56 2.66 0.68
N HIS A 8 -10.87 2.61 1.98
CA HIS A 8 -10.52 3.70 2.88
C HIS A 8 -9.01 3.76 3.03
N SER A 9 -8.41 4.94 2.80
CA SER A 9 -6.99 5.14 3.02
C SER A 9 -6.65 5.06 4.50
N ILE A 10 -5.57 4.36 4.85
CA ILE A 10 -5.10 4.22 6.22
C ILE A 10 -3.87 5.12 6.37
N TYR A 11 -4.01 6.22 7.10
CA TYR A 11 -2.93 7.18 7.28
C TYR A 11 -2.00 6.78 8.43
N GLN A 12 -0.70 6.81 8.16
CA GLN A 12 0.34 6.42 9.11
C GLN A 12 1.19 7.64 9.48
N PRO A 13 1.20 8.03 10.75
CA PRO A 13 2.11 9.06 11.24
C PRO A 13 3.58 8.64 11.06
N ARG A 14 4.41 9.57 10.63
CA ARG A 14 5.85 9.39 10.49
C ARG A 14 6.55 10.70 10.82
N ILE A 15 7.67 10.64 11.56
CA ILE A 15 8.45 11.84 11.93
C ILE A 15 8.91 12.64 10.70
N TRP A 16 9.18 11.96 9.61
CA TRP A 16 9.57 12.55 8.32
C TRP A 16 8.38 12.94 7.42
N GLY A 17 7.15 12.73 7.91
CA GLY A 17 5.93 13.00 7.17
C GLY A 17 5.68 14.47 6.88
N GLY A 18 4.80 14.72 5.92
CA GLY A 18 4.43 16.06 5.46
C GLY A 18 2.94 16.33 5.53
N GLN A 19 2.52 17.32 4.76
CA GLN A 19 1.12 17.73 4.59
C GLN A 19 0.71 17.79 3.09
N HIS A 20 1.55 17.23 2.20
CA HIS A 20 1.28 17.27 0.77
C HIS A 20 0.09 16.40 0.36
N MET A 21 -0.19 15.33 1.10
CA MET A 21 -1.41 14.54 0.88
C MET A 21 -2.66 15.41 1.01
N ARG A 22 -2.67 16.39 1.93
CA ARG A 22 -3.75 17.36 2.08
C ARG A 22 -3.65 18.49 1.05
N THR A 23 -2.49 19.16 1.00
CA THR A 23 -2.35 20.41 0.26
C THR A 23 -2.25 20.22 -1.25
N LEU A 24 -1.71 19.10 -1.72
CA LEU A 24 -1.56 18.80 -3.15
C LEU A 24 -2.56 17.76 -3.66
N LEU A 25 -2.92 16.77 -2.83
CA LEU A 25 -3.83 15.71 -3.25
C LEU A 25 -5.26 15.90 -2.76
N GLY A 26 -5.53 16.96 -1.98
CA GLY A 26 -6.87 17.29 -1.49
C GLY A 26 -7.46 16.22 -0.56
N ARG A 27 -6.62 15.46 0.15
CA ARG A 27 -7.10 14.38 1.02
C ARG A 27 -7.47 14.89 2.40
N ASP A 28 -8.55 14.37 2.94
CA ASP A 28 -8.92 14.57 4.35
C ASP A 28 -8.05 13.68 5.22
N LEU A 29 -7.12 14.29 5.94
CA LEU A 29 -6.32 13.63 6.96
C LEU A 29 -7.03 13.70 8.31
N PRO A 30 -6.79 12.74 9.22
CA PRO A 30 -7.50 12.67 10.51
C PRO A 30 -7.38 13.95 11.36
N ASP A 31 -6.26 14.64 11.29
CA ASP A 31 -6.03 15.93 11.94
C ASP A 31 -5.06 16.81 11.14
N ARG A 32 -4.80 18.04 11.63
CA ARG A 32 -3.93 19.02 10.98
C ARG A 32 -2.54 19.13 11.58
N GLU A 33 -2.35 18.61 12.77
CA GLU A 33 -1.11 18.73 13.53
C GLU A 33 -0.16 17.56 13.28
N THR A 34 -0.70 16.37 13.08
CA THR A 34 0.10 15.15 12.88
C THR A 34 0.77 15.12 11.51
N ALA A 35 2.07 14.82 11.51
CA ALA A 35 2.82 14.56 10.30
C ALA A 35 2.51 13.15 9.77
N TYR A 36 1.72 13.05 8.71
CA TYR A 36 1.42 11.79 8.05
C TYR A 36 2.41 11.56 6.91
N GLY A 37 3.21 10.50 7.02
CA GLY A 37 4.21 10.15 6.01
C GLY A 37 3.75 9.11 5.02
N GLU A 38 2.73 8.31 5.36
CA GLU A 38 2.22 7.26 4.49
C GLU A 38 0.69 7.25 4.47
N ALA A 39 0.11 6.99 3.30
CA ALA A 39 -1.28 6.58 3.13
C ALA A 39 -1.28 5.19 2.52
N TRP A 40 -1.73 4.20 3.26
CA TRP A 40 -1.86 2.83 2.77
C TRP A 40 -3.19 2.71 2.02
N GLU A 41 -3.10 2.56 0.72
CA GLU A 41 -4.26 2.48 -0.17
C GLU A 41 -4.80 1.06 -0.28
N ILE A 42 -3.91 0.07 -0.29
CA ILE A 42 -4.26 -1.35 -0.31
C ILE A 42 -3.37 -2.08 0.67
N SER A 43 -3.97 -2.71 1.68
CA SER A 43 -3.25 -3.48 2.69
C SER A 43 -4.11 -4.63 3.21
N ASP A 44 -3.56 -5.84 3.16
CA ASP A 44 -4.09 -7.02 3.84
C ASP A 44 -3.21 -7.38 5.05
N ARG A 45 -2.96 -6.40 5.93
CA ARG A 45 -2.20 -6.61 7.16
C ARG A 45 -3.13 -6.58 8.37
N PRO A 46 -2.97 -7.50 9.36
CA PRO A 46 -3.84 -7.53 10.53
C PRO A 46 -3.91 -6.20 11.28
N GLU A 47 -2.76 -5.51 11.38
CA GLU A 47 -2.62 -4.22 12.07
C GLU A 47 -3.21 -3.04 11.30
N ALA A 48 -3.45 -3.19 9.99
CA ALA A 48 -3.95 -2.12 9.13
C ALA A 48 -4.63 -2.70 7.89
N MET A 49 -5.86 -3.15 8.07
CA MET A 49 -6.67 -3.83 7.07
C MET A 49 -7.44 -2.83 6.21
N SER A 50 -7.30 -2.93 4.89
CA SER A 50 -8.13 -2.16 3.96
C SER A 50 -9.58 -2.61 3.99
N ILE A 51 -10.50 -1.63 4.09
CA ILE A 51 -11.94 -1.82 4.07
C ILE A 51 -12.50 -1.19 2.80
N VAL A 52 -13.36 -1.90 2.10
CA VAL A 52 -14.02 -1.38 0.90
C VAL A 52 -14.85 -0.16 1.25
N LYS A 53 -14.67 0.91 0.50
CA LYS A 53 -15.26 2.22 0.78
C LYS A 53 -16.68 2.37 0.24
N GLU A 54 -16.98 1.73 -0.87
CA GLU A 54 -18.25 1.94 -1.60
C GLU A 54 -18.58 0.74 -2.51
N GLY A 55 -19.83 0.65 -2.93
CA GLY A 55 -20.32 -0.36 -3.87
C GLY A 55 -20.91 -1.58 -3.17
N GLU A 56 -21.11 -2.65 -3.94
CA GLU A 56 -21.75 -3.89 -3.47
C GLU A 56 -21.05 -4.51 -2.26
N TRP A 57 -19.75 -4.33 -2.16
CA TRP A 57 -18.87 -4.90 -1.13
C TRP A 57 -18.48 -3.91 -0.03
N GLU A 58 -19.20 -2.77 0.08
CA GLU A 58 -18.92 -1.74 1.07
C GLU A 58 -18.83 -2.31 2.48
N GLY A 59 -17.79 -1.87 3.22
CA GLY A 59 -17.52 -2.33 4.58
C GLY A 59 -16.79 -3.68 4.67
N LEU A 60 -16.58 -4.40 3.55
CA LEU A 60 -15.91 -5.69 3.59
C LEU A 60 -14.39 -5.51 3.67
N PRO A 61 -13.69 -6.23 4.59
CA PRO A 61 -12.25 -6.24 4.64
C PRO A 61 -11.62 -6.91 3.41
N LEU A 62 -10.51 -6.38 2.92
CA LEU A 62 -9.76 -6.98 1.81
C LEU A 62 -9.41 -8.46 2.06
N HIS A 63 -9.08 -8.81 3.31
CA HIS A 63 -8.79 -10.19 3.65
C HIS A 63 -9.97 -11.13 3.39
N ARG A 64 -11.20 -10.69 3.66
CA ARG A 64 -12.39 -11.48 3.36
C ARG A 64 -12.64 -11.60 1.86
N LEU A 65 -12.46 -10.52 1.11
CA LEU A 65 -12.50 -10.57 -0.36
C LEU A 65 -11.48 -11.59 -0.89
N TRP A 66 -10.27 -11.57 -0.34
CA TRP A 66 -9.22 -12.50 -0.71
C TRP A 66 -9.51 -13.95 -0.34
N ALA A 67 -10.04 -14.19 0.85
CA ALA A 67 -10.30 -15.54 1.34
C ALA A 67 -11.53 -16.20 0.70
N GLU A 68 -12.59 -15.40 0.47
CA GLU A 68 -13.91 -15.92 0.08
C GLU A 68 -14.20 -15.73 -1.42
N HIS A 69 -13.62 -14.72 -2.07
CA HIS A 69 -13.93 -14.33 -3.45
C HIS A 69 -12.69 -14.19 -4.34
N ARG A 70 -11.56 -14.81 -3.93
CA ARG A 70 -10.27 -14.64 -4.63
C ARG A 70 -10.33 -14.94 -6.11
N GLU A 71 -10.88 -16.10 -6.49
CA GLU A 71 -10.90 -16.54 -7.88
C GLU A 71 -11.82 -15.65 -8.73
N GLU A 72 -12.96 -15.26 -8.19
CA GLU A 72 -13.94 -14.39 -8.85
C GLU A 72 -13.37 -13.00 -9.11
N ILE A 73 -12.68 -12.41 -8.13
CA ILE A 73 -12.22 -11.01 -8.16
C ILE A 73 -10.83 -10.88 -8.78
N PHE A 74 -9.91 -11.77 -8.41
CA PHE A 74 -8.50 -11.66 -8.76
C PHE A 74 -8.05 -12.68 -9.81
N GLY A 75 -8.92 -13.64 -10.15
CA GLY A 75 -8.63 -14.72 -11.09
C GLY A 75 -7.80 -15.86 -10.47
N PRO A 76 -7.51 -16.90 -11.28
CA PRO A 76 -6.76 -18.08 -10.84
C PRO A 76 -5.26 -17.79 -10.66
N GLY A 77 -4.57 -18.67 -9.96
CA GLY A 77 -3.10 -18.67 -9.83
C GLY A 77 -2.57 -17.99 -8.57
N TYR A 78 -3.45 -17.58 -7.68
CA TYR A 78 -3.07 -16.93 -6.41
C TYR A 78 -3.26 -17.81 -5.17
N GLU A 79 -3.54 -19.10 -5.34
CA GLU A 79 -3.90 -20.04 -4.27
C GLU A 79 -2.79 -20.20 -3.23
N ARG A 80 -1.55 -20.05 -3.65
CA ARG A 80 -0.36 -20.14 -2.79
C ARG A 80 -0.23 -19.01 -1.78
N PHE A 81 -0.97 -17.90 -1.98
CA PHE A 81 -0.88 -16.73 -1.10
C PHE A 81 -2.00 -16.76 -0.06
N PRO A 82 -1.68 -16.90 1.22
CA PRO A 82 -2.69 -16.90 2.29
C PRO A 82 -3.35 -15.53 2.49
N ARG A 83 -2.71 -14.46 2.00
CA ARG A 83 -3.17 -13.07 2.05
C ARG A 83 -2.92 -12.38 0.72
N PHE A 84 -3.62 -11.27 0.49
CA PHE A 84 -3.34 -10.41 -0.67
C PHE A 84 -1.88 -9.97 -0.64
N PRO A 85 -1.10 -10.24 -1.70
CA PRO A 85 0.36 -10.21 -1.63
C PRO A 85 0.98 -8.81 -1.78
N LEU A 86 0.17 -7.76 -1.99
CA LEU A 86 0.68 -6.42 -2.24
C LEU A 86 0.30 -5.46 -1.12
N LEU A 87 1.21 -4.54 -0.83
CA LEU A 87 0.95 -3.32 -0.07
C LEU A 87 1.15 -2.14 -1.02
N CYS A 88 0.07 -1.38 -1.25
CA CYS A 88 0.13 -0.15 -2.05
C CYS A 88 0.01 1.06 -1.13
N LYS A 89 0.97 1.97 -1.22
CA LYS A 89 1.00 3.17 -0.37
C LYS A 89 1.53 4.40 -1.10
N ILE A 90 1.03 5.56 -0.69
CA ILE A 90 1.56 6.87 -1.06
C ILE A 90 2.49 7.32 0.06
N LEU A 91 3.64 7.88 -0.30
CA LEU A 91 4.59 8.46 0.64
C LEU A 91 4.58 9.99 0.52
N ASP A 92 4.46 10.67 1.65
CA ASP A 92 4.59 12.12 1.77
C ASP A 92 5.80 12.44 2.66
N ALA A 93 6.96 12.54 2.03
CA ALA A 93 8.22 12.78 2.71
C ALA A 93 8.59 14.26 2.68
N ARG A 94 8.49 14.93 3.81
CA ARG A 94 9.03 16.27 4.04
C ARG A 94 10.53 16.24 4.30
N GLU A 95 11.00 15.18 4.97
CA GLU A 95 12.40 14.99 5.33
C GLU A 95 12.96 13.72 4.68
N ASN A 96 14.25 13.52 4.76
CA ASN A 96 14.91 12.36 4.20
C ASN A 96 14.43 11.07 4.88
N LEU A 97 14.11 10.07 4.09
CA LEU A 97 13.82 8.72 4.57
C LEU A 97 15.09 8.00 4.96
N SER A 98 14.99 7.11 5.94
CA SER A 98 16.06 6.18 6.26
C SER A 98 16.36 5.27 5.06
N VAL A 99 17.62 4.87 4.94
CA VAL A 99 18.02 3.87 3.94
C VAL A 99 17.38 2.54 4.29
N GLN A 100 16.65 1.98 3.33
CA GLN A 100 16.03 0.65 3.47
C GLN A 100 16.77 -0.34 2.59
N VAL A 101 17.22 -1.42 3.20
CA VAL A 101 17.90 -2.51 2.50
C VAL A 101 16.96 -3.72 2.43
N HIS A 102 16.67 -4.18 1.22
CA HIS A 102 15.95 -5.43 1.01
C HIS A 102 16.97 -6.57 0.89
N PRO A 103 16.86 -7.61 1.74
CA PRO A 103 17.75 -8.76 1.62
C PRO A 103 17.52 -9.47 0.27
N PRO A 104 18.54 -10.15 -0.31
CA PRO A 104 18.40 -10.93 -1.54
C PRO A 104 17.31 -12.01 -1.42
N GLU A 105 16.69 -12.40 -2.54
CA GLU A 105 15.60 -13.39 -2.55
C GLU A 105 15.97 -14.70 -1.84
N ARG A 106 17.20 -15.20 -2.03
CA ARG A 106 17.69 -16.40 -1.34
C ARG A 106 17.67 -16.28 0.19
N THR A 107 17.95 -15.09 0.72
CA THR A 107 17.89 -14.83 2.16
C THR A 107 16.44 -14.74 2.65
N ALA A 108 15.53 -14.26 1.80
CA ALA A 108 14.11 -14.19 2.11
C ALA A 108 13.45 -15.59 2.19
N GLU A 109 13.84 -16.52 1.31
CA GLU A 109 13.42 -17.91 1.37
C GLU A 109 13.91 -18.60 2.64
N ALA A 110 15.17 -18.35 3.04
CA ALA A 110 15.73 -18.86 4.27
C ALA A 110 15.00 -18.38 5.53
N TRP A 111 14.37 -17.19 5.48
CA TRP A 111 13.61 -16.61 6.60
C TRP A 111 12.13 -16.99 6.57
N ARG A 112 11.68 -17.84 5.62
CA ARG A 112 10.29 -18.26 5.45
C ARG A 112 9.29 -17.09 5.39
N ASN A 113 9.73 -15.95 4.90
CA ASN A 113 8.84 -14.79 4.75
C ASN A 113 8.02 -14.89 3.45
N PRO A 114 6.75 -14.46 3.49
CA PRO A 114 5.92 -14.41 2.30
C PRO A 114 6.54 -13.49 1.22
N PRO A 115 6.14 -13.66 -0.04
CA PRO A 115 6.69 -12.89 -1.15
C PRO A 115 6.57 -11.39 -0.88
N ARG A 116 7.63 -10.70 -1.20
CA ARG A 116 7.82 -9.28 -0.87
C ARG A 116 6.82 -8.39 -1.57
N SER A 117 6.31 -7.44 -0.81
CA SER A 117 5.69 -6.26 -1.41
C SER A 117 6.72 -5.53 -2.27
N ARG A 118 6.45 -5.34 -3.55
CA ARG A 118 7.21 -4.39 -4.37
C ARG A 118 6.86 -2.99 -3.88
N THR A 119 7.82 -2.28 -3.35
CA THR A 119 7.67 -0.87 -3.00
C THR A 119 7.97 -0.04 -4.24
N TYR A 120 6.96 0.63 -4.77
CA TYR A 120 7.15 1.63 -5.81
C TYR A 120 7.29 2.98 -5.12
N THR A 121 8.45 3.62 -5.27
CA THR A 121 8.66 4.97 -4.77
C THR A 121 8.36 5.96 -5.88
N VAL A 122 7.36 6.80 -5.69
CA VAL A 122 7.11 7.94 -6.55
C VAL A 122 7.84 9.14 -5.95
N ARG A 123 8.84 9.63 -6.64
CA ARG A 123 9.61 10.80 -6.22
C ARG A 123 9.23 12.01 -7.06
N ARG A 124 8.87 13.11 -6.41
CA ARG A 124 8.72 14.39 -7.10
C ARG A 124 10.08 15.04 -7.27
N THR A 125 10.45 15.34 -8.51
CA THR A 125 11.58 16.23 -8.83
C THR A 125 11.05 17.59 -9.27
N ARG A 126 11.91 18.59 -9.39
CA ARG A 126 11.55 19.90 -9.97
C ARG A 126 10.97 19.79 -11.38
N ALA A 127 11.21 18.70 -12.09
CA ALA A 127 10.75 18.43 -13.47
C ALA A 127 9.47 17.59 -13.56
N GLY A 128 8.91 17.11 -12.44
CA GLY A 128 7.69 16.29 -12.43
C GLY A 128 7.79 15.02 -11.59
N TRP A 129 6.82 14.11 -11.72
CA TRP A 129 6.77 12.84 -11.02
C TRP A 129 7.56 11.78 -11.79
N ILE A 130 8.46 11.09 -11.12
CA ILE A 130 9.17 9.94 -11.67
C ILE A 130 8.77 8.71 -10.84
N SER A 131 8.20 7.68 -11.49
CA SER A 131 8.09 6.36 -10.88
C SER A 131 9.34 5.57 -11.23
N SER A 132 10.09 5.12 -10.25
CA SER A 132 11.16 4.16 -10.46
C SER A 132 10.72 2.80 -9.94
N SER A 133 10.54 1.84 -10.85
CA SER A 133 10.60 0.43 -10.47
C SER A 133 12.08 0.05 -10.45
N ALA A 134 12.59 -0.42 -9.32
CA ALA A 134 13.88 -1.07 -9.33
C ALA A 134 13.78 -2.29 -10.26
N PRO A 135 14.74 -2.47 -11.19
CA PRO A 135 14.77 -3.69 -11.99
C PRO A 135 14.93 -4.90 -11.07
N PRO A 136 14.43 -6.07 -11.45
CA PRO A 136 14.74 -7.29 -10.73
C PRO A 136 16.26 -7.51 -10.83
N ILE A 137 16.91 -7.56 -9.67
CA ILE A 137 18.29 -8.02 -9.53
C ILE A 137 18.28 -9.54 -9.47
#